data_5c4245d6a970d6768f680cd8b1bf9a44
#
_entry.id   5c4245d6a970d6768f680cd8b1bf9a44
#
_cell.length_a   1.000
_cell.length_b   1.000
_cell.length_c   1.000
_cell.angle_alpha   90.00
_cell.angle_beta   90.00
_cell.angle_gamma   90.00
#
_symmetry.space_group_name_H-M   'P 1'
#
loop_
_entity.id
_entity.type
_entity.pdbx_description
1 polymer ?
#
loop_
_entity_poly.entity_id
_entity_poly.type
_entity_poly.pdbx_seq_one_letter_code
_entity_poly.pdbx_strand_id
1 'polypeptide(L)'
;MSDVVEDFYDQQSEQEWQRLATSLSRLEFCGTLRLVEKYFPQAGSVCDVGGGPGRYTIELLRRGYDVTLVDLSAALLERARVELKNAQLAVGRIVQSNATDLGQIETGCYNAALMLGPLYHLVEPGQRAQALRELHRILRPGGIAIVAYLNSWGILRCGIADFPHRYGDQEFVASMLHEKVFKGRLEGFTECYWSTPPVALSEVKRAGFEIVSSAGAEGFVGGMRPMVERIVVDHPEVLPSLERMVAETCELPQYKDSTEHLCIVVRR
;
A
#
# COMPACT_ATOMS: atom_id res chain seq x y z
N MET A 1 0.03 5.00 -14.82
CA MET A 1 0.92 3.84 -14.59
C MET A 1 1.36 3.38 -15.97
N SER A 2 2.53 2.79 -16.11
CA SER A 2 3.03 2.37 -17.42
C SER A 2 2.47 1.00 -17.81
N ASP A 3 2.51 0.69 -19.10
CA ASP A 3 2.16 -0.64 -19.64
C ASP A 3 3.04 -1.73 -19.01
N VAL A 4 4.27 -1.38 -18.60
CA VAL A 4 5.21 -2.31 -17.92
C VAL A 4 4.67 -2.80 -16.57
N VAL A 5 4.00 -1.93 -15.81
CA VAL A 5 3.39 -2.27 -14.52
C VAL A 5 2.12 -3.11 -14.73
N GLU A 6 1.29 -2.75 -15.70
CA GLU A 6 0.08 -3.50 -16.05
C GLU A 6 0.45 -4.92 -16.49
N ASP A 7 1.35 -5.06 -17.46
CA ASP A 7 1.85 -6.36 -17.95
C ASP A 7 2.44 -7.22 -16.84
N PHE A 8 3.18 -6.61 -15.89
CA PHE A 8 3.76 -7.34 -14.77
C PHE A 8 2.67 -7.98 -13.89
N TYR A 9 1.68 -7.22 -13.49
CA TYR A 9 0.60 -7.72 -12.62
C TYR A 9 -0.38 -8.63 -13.36
N ASP A 10 -0.62 -8.42 -14.64
CA ASP A 10 -1.43 -9.32 -15.46
C ASP A 10 -0.79 -10.70 -15.59
N GLN A 11 0.54 -10.77 -15.70
CA GLN A 11 1.29 -12.04 -15.77
C GLN A 11 1.45 -12.73 -14.41
N GLN A 12 1.35 -12.00 -13.30
CA GLN A 12 1.66 -12.51 -11.95
C GLN A 12 0.48 -12.44 -10.96
N SER A 13 -0.75 -12.41 -11.44
CA SER A 13 -1.93 -12.25 -10.58
C SER A 13 -2.08 -13.34 -9.51
N GLU A 14 -1.73 -14.60 -9.82
CA GLU A 14 -1.73 -15.70 -8.87
C GLU A 14 -0.59 -15.58 -7.85
N GLN A 15 0.63 -15.26 -8.31
CA GLN A 15 1.78 -15.06 -7.44
C GLN A 15 1.58 -13.88 -6.49
N GLU A 16 0.92 -12.82 -6.96
CA GLU A 16 0.59 -11.67 -6.12
C GLU A 16 -0.38 -12.06 -5.00
N TRP A 17 -1.42 -12.85 -5.30
CA TRP A 17 -2.31 -13.35 -4.28
C TRP A 17 -1.60 -14.22 -3.24
N GLN A 18 -0.71 -15.11 -3.69
CA GLN A 18 0.10 -15.96 -2.79
C GLN A 18 1.07 -15.13 -1.95
N ARG A 19 1.71 -14.10 -2.53
CA ARG A 19 2.58 -13.16 -1.81
C ARG A 19 1.84 -12.48 -0.65
N LEU A 20 0.59 -12.08 -0.88
CA LEU A 20 -0.25 -11.46 0.14
C LEU A 20 -0.62 -12.40 1.30
N ALA A 21 -0.49 -13.71 1.14
CA ALA A 21 -0.74 -14.70 2.18
C ALA A 21 0.47 -14.97 3.08
N THR A 22 1.66 -14.42 2.77
CA THR A 22 2.87 -14.61 3.60
C THR A 22 2.73 -13.97 4.98
N SER A 23 3.50 -14.45 5.95
CA SER A 23 3.46 -13.93 7.32
C SER A 23 3.82 -12.45 7.40
N LEU A 24 4.81 -12.00 6.62
CA LEU A 24 5.19 -10.59 6.61
C LEU A 24 4.09 -9.70 6.01
N SER A 25 3.52 -10.10 4.87
CA SER A 25 2.40 -9.38 4.27
C SER A 25 1.17 -9.36 5.19
N ARG A 26 1.02 -10.38 6.04
CA ARG A 26 -0.03 -10.42 7.06
C ARG A 26 0.23 -9.40 8.17
N LEU A 27 1.49 -9.21 8.59
CA LEU A 27 1.85 -8.19 9.58
C LEU A 27 1.67 -6.78 9.03
N GLU A 28 2.13 -6.49 7.80
CA GLU A 28 1.86 -5.23 7.09
C GLU A 28 0.36 -4.93 7.00
N PHE A 29 -0.44 -5.94 6.66
CA PHE A 29 -1.88 -5.84 6.60
C PHE A 29 -2.50 -5.44 7.95
N CYS A 30 -2.05 -6.05 9.04
CA CYS A 30 -2.51 -5.72 10.39
C CYS A 30 -2.20 -4.26 10.77
N GLY A 31 -0.99 -3.78 10.47
CA GLY A 31 -0.63 -2.38 10.71
C GLY A 31 -1.49 -1.40 9.90
N THR A 32 -1.73 -1.71 8.63
CA THR A 32 -2.61 -0.88 7.79
C THR A 32 -4.08 -0.94 8.29
N LEU A 33 -4.58 -2.11 8.66
CA LEU A 33 -5.94 -2.24 9.21
C LEU A 33 -6.11 -1.49 10.53
N ARG A 34 -5.07 -1.38 11.34
CA ARG A 34 -5.10 -0.53 12.53
C ARG A 34 -5.37 0.93 12.19
N LEU A 35 -4.82 1.44 11.10
CA LEU A 35 -5.10 2.80 10.62
C LEU A 35 -6.54 2.93 10.11
N VAL A 36 -7.04 1.93 9.40
CA VAL A 36 -8.46 1.88 8.98
C VAL A 36 -9.38 1.93 10.21
N GLU A 37 -9.14 1.10 11.22
CA GLU A 37 -9.93 1.08 12.46
C GLU A 37 -9.96 2.41 13.19
N LYS A 38 -8.81 3.09 13.22
CA LYS A 38 -8.64 4.32 13.99
C LYS A 38 -9.19 5.55 13.29
N TYR A 39 -9.09 5.61 11.96
CA TYR A 39 -9.31 6.85 11.22
C TYR A 39 -10.49 6.83 10.26
N PHE A 40 -10.92 5.66 9.77
CA PHE A 40 -12.09 5.60 8.90
C PHE A 40 -13.39 5.79 9.71
N PRO A 41 -14.44 6.33 9.10
CA PRO A 41 -15.75 6.34 9.73
C PRO A 41 -16.25 4.91 9.97
N GLN A 42 -17.10 4.69 10.96
CA GLN A 42 -17.61 3.35 11.28
C GLN A 42 -18.40 2.68 10.15
N ALA A 43 -18.94 3.45 9.22
CA ALA A 43 -19.67 2.98 8.05
C ALA A 43 -19.58 4.01 6.92
N GLY A 44 -19.91 3.61 5.71
CA GLY A 44 -19.98 4.48 4.54
C GLY A 44 -19.35 3.87 3.30
N SER A 45 -19.21 4.69 2.26
CA SER A 45 -18.61 4.30 1.00
C SER A 45 -17.09 4.45 1.04
N VAL A 46 -16.38 3.42 0.57
CA VAL A 46 -14.91 3.38 0.48
C VAL A 46 -14.48 3.05 -0.95
N CYS A 47 -13.47 3.76 -1.46
CA CYS A 47 -12.82 3.43 -2.71
C CYS A 47 -11.45 2.80 -2.43
N ASP A 48 -11.24 1.57 -2.91
CA ASP A 48 -9.96 0.86 -2.84
C ASP A 48 -9.26 1.02 -4.19
N VAL A 49 -8.37 2.03 -4.31
CA VAL A 49 -7.68 2.41 -5.54
C VAL A 49 -6.34 1.67 -5.64
N GLY A 50 -6.18 0.86 -6.69
CA GLY A 50 -5.08 -0.07 -6.81
C GLY A 50 -5.21 -1.23 -5.83
N GLY A 51 -6.45 -1.68 -5.61
CA GLY A 51 -6.74 -2.73 -4.61
C GLY A 51 -6.37 -4.14 -5.05
N GLY A 52 -5.86 -4.29 -6.29
CA GLY A 52 -5.32 -5.54 -6.81
C GLY A 52 -6.32 -6.70 -6.74
N PRO A 53 -5.91 -7.85 -6.17
CA PRO A 53 -6.77 -9.02 -6.04
C PRO A 53 -7.81 -8.90 -4.91
N GLY A 54 -8.00 -7.70 -4.34
CA GLY A 54 -9.10 -7.36 -3.45
C GLY A 54 -8.91 -7.71 -1.97
N ARG A 55 -7.68 -7.87 -1.50
CA ARG A 55 -7.40 -8.24 -0.10
C ARG A 55 -8.03 -7.25 0.90
N TYR A 56 -7.78 -5.95 0.72
CA TYR A 56 -8.38 -4.91 1.55
C TYR A 56 -9.87 -4.75 1.28
N THR A 57 -10.30 -4.83 0.02
CA THR A 57 -11.71 -4.82 -0.39
C THR A 57 -12.52 -5.87 0.40
N ILE A 58 -12.03 -7.12 0.48
CA ILE A 58 -12.69 -8.21 1.23
C ILE A 58 -12.84 -7.84 2.71
N GLU A 59 -11.80 -7.31 3.34
CA GLU A 59 -11.84 -6.95 4.74
C GLU A 59 -12.75 -5.75 5.01
N LEU A 60 -12.73 -4.74 4.15
CA LEU A 60 -13.63 -3.59 4.23
C LEU A 60 -15.11 -4.01 4.10
N LEU A 61 -15.42 -4.92 3.18
CA LEU A 61 -16.78 -5.49 3.04
C LEU A 61 -17.21 -6.26 4.30
N ARG A 62 -16.30 -7.06 4.90
CA ARG A 62 -16.58 -7.76 6.18
C ARG A 62 -16.88 -6.80 7.32
N ARG A 63 -16.31 -5.61 7.28
CA ARG A 63 -16.57 -4.51 8.24
C ARG A 63 -17.82 -3.71 7.94
N GLY A 64 -18.54 -4.03 6.86
CA GLY A 64 -19.81 -3.42 6.49
C GLY A 64 -19.70 -2.14 5.67
N TYR A 65 -18.53 -1.83 5.09
CA TYR A 65 -18.41 -0.72 4.15
C TYR A 65 -19.03 -1.07 2.79
N ASP A 66 -19.55 -0.04 2.10
CA ASP A 66 -19.86 -0.12 0.68
C ASP A 66 -18.58 0.17 -0.12
N VAL A 67 -18.06 -0.83 -0.83
CA VAL A 67 -16.72 -0.75 -1.43
C VAL A 67 -16.81 -0.70 -2.95
N THR A 68 -16.06 0.23 -3.55
CA THR A 68 -15.69 0.21 -4.95
C THR A 68 -14.22 -0.18 -5.07
N LEU A 69 -13.94 -1.27 -5.79
CA LEU A 69 -12.59 -1.72 -6.12
C LEU A 69 -12.16 -1.13 -7.46
N VAL A 70 -11.00 -0.49 -7.50
CA VAL A 70 -10.39 0.06 -8.72
C VAL A 70 -9.00 -0.53 -8.86
N ASP A 71 -8.66 -1.05 -10.03
CA ASP A 71 -7.29 -1.46 -10.38
C ASP A 71 -7.03 -1.28 -11.87
N LEU A 72 -5.77 -1.19 -12.26
CA LEU A 72 -5.33 -1.11 -13.64
C LEU A 72 -5.37 -2.48 -14.32
N SER A 73 -4.92 -3.53 -13.61
CA SER A 73 -4.78 -4.89 -14.12
C SER A 73 -6.13 -5.60 -14.21
N ALA A 74 -6.50 -5.99 -15.42
CA ALA A 74 -7.70 -6.79 -15.65
C ALA A 74 -7.60 -8.18 -14.98
N ALA A 75 -6.41 -8.78 -14.98
CA ALA A 75 -6.17 -10.08 -14.38
C ALA A 75 -6.30 -10.05 -12.85
N LEU A 76 -5.81 -8.99 -12.20
CA LEU A 76 -6.01 -8.81 -10.75
C LEU A 76 -7.48 -8.60 -10.40
N LEU A 77 -8.23 -7.83 -11.18
CA LEU A 77 -9.66 -7.64 -10.96
C LEU A 77 -10.45 -8.93 -11.16
N GLU A 78 -10.07 -9.78 -12.12
CA GLU A 78 -10.68 -11.10 -12.28
C GLU A 78 -10.35 -12.00 -11.08
N ARG A 79 -9.11 -11.96 -10.61
CA ARG A 79 -8.74 -12.65 -9.35
C ARG A 79 -9.57 -12.16 -8.17
N ALA A 80 -9.77 -10.86 -8.04
CA ALA A 80 -10.61 -10.28 -6.99
C ALA A 80 -12.05 -10.81 -7.04
N ARG A 81 -12.64 -10.97 -8.24
CA ARG A 81 -13.99 -11.57 -8.39
C ARG A 81 -14.03 -13.00 -7.85
N VAL A 82 -12.98 -13.79 -8.13
CA VAL A 82 -12.88 -15.17 -7.62
C VAL A 82 -12.81 -15.15 -6.09
N GLU A 83 -11.95 -14.32 -5.50
CA GLU A 83 -11.79 -14.28 -4.05
C GLU A 83 -13.02 -13.72 -3.31
N LEU A 84 -13.68 -12.73 -3.87
CA LEU A 84 -14.95 -12.21 -3.35
C LEU A 84 -16.05 -13.28 -3.36
N LYS A 85 -16.14 -14.07 -4.45
CA LYS A 85 -17.07 -15.18 -4.55
C LYS A 85 -16.75 -16.28 -3.51
N ASN A 86 -15.47 -16.63 -3.35
CA ASN A 86 -15.02 -17.60 -2.34
C ASN A 86 -15.35 -17.13 -0.92
N ALA A 87 -15.22 -15.82 -0.66
CA ALA A 87 -15.57 -15.19 0.60
C ALA A 87 -17.09 -14.98 0.80
N GLN A 88 -17.93 -15.28 -0.21
CA GLN A 88 -19.38 -15.02 -0.21
C GLN A 88 -19.72 -13.54 0.02
N LEU A 89 -18.91 -12.63 -0.54
CA LEU A 89 -19.08 -11.19 -0.43
C LEU A 89 -19.47 -10.58 -1.78
N ALA A 90 -20.34 -9.58 -1.74
CA ALA A 90 -20.71 -8.77 -2.89
C ALA A 90 -20.05 -7.39 -2.78
N VAL A 91 -19.23 -7.04 -3.75
CA VAL A 91 -18.67 -5.70 -3.89
C VAL A 91 -19.65 -4.81 -4.66
N GLY A 92 -19.79 -3.55 -4.25
CA GLY A 92 -20.70 -2.60 -4.90
C GLY A 92 -20.33 -2.34 -6.37
N ARG A 93 -19.05 -2.13 -6.64
CA ARG A 93 -18.55 -1.84 -7.99
C ARG A 93 -17.10 -2.30 -8.16
N ILE A 94 -16.77 -2.79 -9.36
CA ILE A 94 -15.39 -3.05 -9.82
C ILE A 94 -15.14 -2.20 -11.08
N VAL A 95 -14.06 -1.43 -11.07
CA VAL A 95 -13.69 -0.51 -12.16
C VAL A 95 -12.26 -0.79 -12.59
N GLN A 96 -12.04 -1.09 -13.87
CA GLN A 96 -10.71 -1.09 -14.44
C GLN A 96 -10.34 0.35 -14.80
N SER A 97 -9.34 0.91 -14.12
CA SER A 97 -8.87 2.27 -14.37
C SER A 97 -7.48 2.51 -13.81
N ASN A 98 -6.78 3.47 -14.42
CA ASN A 98 -5.52 3.99 -13.90
C ASN A 98 -5.80 4.95 -12.74
N ALA A 99 -5.00 4.88 -11.66
CA ALA A 99 -5.13 5.80 -10.53
C ALA A 99 -4.98 7.29 -10.90
N THR A 100 -4.37 7.58 -12.06
CA THR A 100 -4.26 8.95 -12.59
C THR A 100 -5.51 9.43 -13.34
N ASP A 101 -6.47 8.54 -13.58
CA ASP A 101 -7.72 8.85 -14.26
C ASP A 101 -8.88 8.06 -13.62
N LEU A 102 -9.52 8.66 -12.65
CA LEU A 102 -10.72 8.12 -12.00
C LEU A 102 -12.00 8.78 -12.57
N GLY A 103 -11.99 9.20 -13.84
CA GLY A 103 -13.09 9.93 -14.47
C GLY A 103 -14.43 9.19 -14.49
N GLN A 104 -14.43 7.86 -14.34
CA GLN A 104 -15.63 7.05 -14.18
C GLN A 104 -16.27 7.18 -12.78
N ILE A 105 -15.59 7.82 -11.83
CA ILE A 105 -16.00 7.99 -10.45
C ILE A 105 -16.41 9.45 -10.23
N GLU A 106 -17.57 9.65 -9.65
CA GLU A 106 -18.11 10.97 -9.36
C GLU A 106 -17.29 11.71 -8.29
N THR A 107 -17.28 13.03 -8.37
CA THR A 107 -16.61 13.90 -7.40
C THR A 107 -17.32 13.85 -6.05
N GLY A 108 -16.58 13.71 -4.97
CA GLY A 108 -17.09 13.82 -3.62
C GLY A 108 -18.06 12.72 -3.21
N CYS A 109 -17.92 11.49 -3.73
CA CYS A 109 -18.84 10.40 -3.42
C CYS A 109 -18.36 9.44 -2.32
N TYR A 110 -17.08 9.45 -1.92
CA TYR A 110 -16.56 8.52 -0.90
C TYR A 110 -16.32 9.18 0.46
N ASN A 111 -16.65 8.45 1.52
CA ASN A 111 -16.32 8.81 2.90
C ASN A 111 -14.86 8.53 3.22
N ALA A 112 -14.31 7.46 2.64
CA ALA A 112 -12.91 7.12 2.80
C ALA A 112 -12.34 6.45 1.53
N ALA A 113 -11.00 6.36 1.45
CA ALA A 113 -10.33 5.67 0.36
C ALA A 113 -9.00 5.05 0.81
N LEU A 114 -8.60 3.96 0.13
CA LEU A 114 -7.25 3.41 0.15
C LEU A 114 -6.56 3.68 -1.19
N MET A 115 -5.26 3.98 -1.16
CA MET A 115 -4.36 4.00 -2.32
C MET A 115 -2.99 3.48 -1.87
N LEU A 116 -2.87 2.16 -1.76
CA LEU A 116 -1.73 1.51 -1.11
C LEU A 116 -0.66 1.00 -2.09
N GLY A 117 -0.99 0.85 -3.38
CA GLY A 117 -0.09 0.38 -4.45
C GLY A 117 0.36 1.47 -5.43
N PRO A 118 -0.57 2.27 -5.94
CA PRO A 118 -0.33 3.09 -7.14
C PRO A 118 0.84 4.07 -7.04
N LEU A 119 1.01 4.78 -5.92
CA LEU A 119 1.95 5.91 -5.83
C LEU A 119 3.41 5.48 -6.05
N TYR A 120 3.78 4.30 -5.62
CA TYR A 120 5.16 3.83 -5.83
C TYR A 120 5.37 3.14 -7.18
N HIS A 121 4.31 2.92 -7.97
CA HIS A 121 4.41 2.49 -9.37
C HIS A 121 4.30 3.67 -10.37
N LEU A 122 3.99 4.86 -9.89
CA LEU A 122 3.97 6.08 -10.68
C LEU A 122 5.32 6.78 -10.57
N VAL A 123 6.28 6.37 -11.41
CA VAL A 123 7.67 6.85 -11.33
C VAL A 123 7.83 8.33 -11.67
N GLU A 124 6.94 8.89 -12.48
CA GLU A 124 6.96 10.31 -12.84
C GLU A 124 6.21 11.17 -11.81
N PRO A 125 6.84 12.24 -11.28
CA PRO A 125 6.22 13.08 -10.23
C PRO A 125 4.86 13.67 -10.65
N GLY A 126 4.71 14.03 -11.94
CA GLY A 126 3.46 14.56 -12.48
C GLY A 126 2.31 13.54 -12.40
N GLN A 127 2.59 12.26 -12.60
CA GLN A 127 1.59 11.18 -12.49
C GLN A 127 1.18 10.96 -11.04
N ARG A 128 2.11 10.98 -10.06
CA ARG A 128 1.78 10.89 -8.63
C ARG A 128 0.92 12.07 -8.19
N ALA A 129 1.29 13.28 -8.61
CA ALA A 129 0.48 14.46 -8.33
C ALA A 129 -0.92 14.37 -8.93
N GLN A 130 -1.07 13.77 -10.12
CA GLN A 130 -2.37 13.56 -10.75
C GLN A 130 -3.20 12.53 -9.99
N ALA A 131 -2.61 11.38 -9.62
CA ALA A 131 -3.29 10.35 -8.83
C ALA A 131 -3.77 10.89 -7.48
N LEU A 132 -2.96 11.68 -6.79
CA LEU A 132 -3.34 12.34 -5.54
C LEU A 132 -4.48 13.36 -5.75
N ARG A 133 -4.48 14.13 -6.86
CA ARG A 133 -5.61 15.02 -7.20
C ARG A 133 -6.90 14.25 -7.46
N GLU A 134 -6.83 13.14 -8.19
CA GLU A 134 -7.99 12.28 -8.43
C GLU A 134 -8.52 11.68 -7.12
N LEU A 135 -7.63 11.18 -6.25
CA LEU A 135 -8.01 10.72 -4.92
C LEU A 135 -8.69 11.82 -4.09
N HIS A 136 -8.12 13.03 -4.11
CA HIS A 136 -8.71 14.19 -3.44
C HIS A 136 -10.10 14.51 -4.02
N ARG A 137 -10.26 14.48 -5.35
CA ARG A 137 -11.52 14.78 -6.03
C ARG A 137 -12.65 13.82 -5.64
N ILE A 138 -12.39 12.50 -5.59
CA ILE A 138 -13.42 11.49 -5.31
C ILE A 138 -13.86 11.45 -3.84
N LEU A 139 -13.04 11.91 -2.91
CA LEU A 139 -13.40 12.00 -1.50
C LEU A 139 -14.41 13.14 -1.26
N ARG A 140 -15.28 12.98 -0.27
CA ARG A 140 -16.12 14.05 0.25
C ARG A 140 -15.30 15.08 1.01
N PRO A 141 -15.75 16.32 1.17
CA PRO A 141 -15.16 17.24 2.13
C PRO A 141 -15.08 16.59 3.53
N GLY A 142 -13.88 16.59 4.13
CA GLY A 142 -13.60 15.89 5.39
C GLY A 142 -13.38 14.39 5.26
N GLY A 143 -13.46 13.81 4.06
CA GLY A 143 -13.19 12.40 3.80
C GLY A 143 -11.73 12.03 4.09
N ILE A 144 -11.51 10.80 4.53
CA ILE A 144 -10.20 10.28 4.96
C ILE A 144 -9.65 9.35 3.88
N ALA A 145 -8.35 9.44 3.61
CA ALA A 145 -7.66 8.39 2.85
C ALA A 145 -6.39 7.91 3.56
N ILE A 146 -5.99 6.68 3.23
CA ILE A 146 -4.67 6.14 3.57
C ILE A 146 -3.94 5.92 2.25
N VAL A 147 -2.81 6.57 2.10
CA VAL A 147 -1.93 6.40 0.93
C VAL A 147 -0.61 5.77 1.37
N ALA A 148 0.01 4.94 0.51
CA ALA A 148 1.28 4.32 0.83
C ALA A 148 2.37 4.66 -0.18
N TYR A 149 3.59 4.77 0.34
CA TYR A 149 4.83 4.89 -0.42
C TYR A 149 5.81 3.79 -0.02
N LEU A 150 6.64 3.35 -0.96
CA LEU A 150 7.84 2.60 -0.61
C LEU A 150 8.87 3.57 -0.01
N ASN A 151 9.27 3.25 1.23
CA ASN A 151 10.15 4.11 2.02
C ASN A 151 11.61 3.72 1.83
N SER A 152 12.37 4.59 1.19
CA SER A 152 13.80 4.38 0.92
C SER A 152 14.62 4.06 2.18
N TRP A 153 14.32 4.71 3.32
CA TRP A 153 15.00 4.45 4.59
C TRP A 153 14.66 3.08 5.18
N GLY A 154 13.41 2.62 5.02
CA GLY A 154 12.99 1.28 5.41
C GLY A 154 13.64 0.22 4.53
N ILE A 155 13.66 0.45 3.21
CA ILE A 155 14.31 -0.45 2.25
C ILE A 155 15.82 -0.54 2.49
N LEU A 156 16.48 0.53 2.95
CA LEU A 156 17.88 0.47 3.38
C LEU A 156 18.10 -0.57 4.49
N ARG A 157 17.13 -0.78 5.37
CA ARG A 157 17.23 -1.79 6.43
C ARG A 157 16.94 -3.21 5.95
N CYS A 158 15.83 -3.40 5.23
CA CYS A 158 15.43 -4.74 4.77
C CYS A 158 16.36 -5.27 3.66
N GLY A 159 16.89 -4.38 2.84
CA GLY A 159 17.76 -4.72 1.73
C GLY A 159 19.04 -5.48 2.12
N ILE A 160 19.49 -5.35 3.38
CA ILE A 160 20.62 -6.17 3.89
C ILE A 160 20.28 -7.67 3.77
N ALA A 161 19.04 -8.05 3.93
CA ALA A 161 18.61 -9.44 3.79
C ALA A 161 18.18 -9.78 2.35
N ASP A 162 17.48 -8.86 1.67
CA ASP A 162 16.84 -9.13 0.39
C ASP A 162 17.82 -9.05 -0.79
N PHE A 163 18.79 -8.11 -0.73
CA PHE A 163 19.81 -7.91 -1.78
C PHE A 163 21.18 -7.54 -1.20
N PRO A 164 21.80 -8.44 -0.39
CA PRO A 164 23.06 -8.17 0.31
C PRO A 164 24.21 -7.79 -0.62
N HIS A 165 24.22 -8.31 -1.85
CA HIS A 165 25.26 -8.01 -2.86
C HIS A 165 25.32 -6.52 -3.24
N ARG A 166 24.20 -5.79 -3.11
CA ARG A 166 24.13 -4.34 -3.38
C ARG A 166 24.85 -3.49 -2.32
N TYR A 167 25.05 -4.04 -1.11
CA TYR A 167 25.69 -3.30 -0.01
C TYR A 167 27.20 -3.19 -0.15
N GLY A 168 27.82 -3.90 -1.09
CA GLY A 168 29.20 -3.66 -1.53
C GLY A 168 29.37 -2.38 -2.39
N ASP A 169 28.31 -1.87 -2.95
CA ASP A 169 28.27 -0.63 -3.73
C ASP A 169 27.90 0.55 -2.82
N GLN A 170 28.92 1.32 -2.42
CA GLN A 170 28.74 2.47 -1.53
C GLN A 170 27.87 3.59 -2.14
N GLU A 171 27.93 3.79 -3.45
CA GLU A 171 27.11 4.77 -4.15
C GLU A 171 25.64 4.35 -4.14
N PHE A 172 25.37 3.07 -4.39
CA PHE A 172 24.02 2.52 -4.23
C PHE A 172 23.49 2.73 -2.82
N VAL A 173 24.25 2.35 -1.78
CA VAL A 173 23.83 2.50 -0.37
C VAL A 173 23.60 3.95 0.00
N ALA A 174 24.53 4.85 -0.35
CA ALA A 174 24.38 6.29 -0.08
C ALA A 174 23.12 6.88 -0.76
N SER A 175 22.82 6.39 -1.97
CA SER A 175 21.63 6.85 -2.70
C SER A 175 20.30 6.45 -2.05
N MET A 176 20.29 5.45 -1.13
CA MET A 176 19.09 5.06 -0.36
C MET A 176 18.66 6.08 0.68
N LEU A 177 19.51 7.05 0.97
CA LEU A 177 19.15 8.20 1.83
C LEU A 177 18.28 9.23 1.10
N HIS A 178 18.09 9.06 -0.19
CA HIS A 178 17.34 9.93 -1.08
C HIS A 178 16.27 9.17 -1.85
N GLU A 179 15.51 9.90 -2.65
CA GLU A 179 14.52 9.30 -3.56
C GLU A 179 15.20 8.49 -4.66
N LYS A 180 14.54 7.41 -5.07
CA LYS A 180 14.98 6.58 -6.20
C LYS A 180 13.84 6.25 -7.15
N VAL A 181 14.18 6.25 -8.43
CA VAL A 181 13.33 5.76 -9.51
C VAL A 181 14.00 4.55 -10.15
N PHE A 182 13.27 3.46 -10.22
CA PHE A 182 13.66 2.28 -10.97
C PHE A 182 12.74 2.14 -12.17
N LYS A 183 13.32 2.13 -13.38
CA LYS A 183 12.58 1.94 -14.65
C LYS A 183 12.83 0.54 -15.17
N GLY A 184 11.79 -0.08 -15.71
CA GLY A 184 11.83 -1.45 -16.22
C GLY A 184 11.68 -2.49 -15.10
N ARG A 185 12.13 -3.74 -15.38
CA ARG A 185 12.04 -4.84 -14.41
C ARG A 185 13.23 -4.83 -13.46
N LEU A 186 12.94 -4.78 -12.17
CA LEU A 186 13.87 -5.11 -11.09
C LEU A 186 13.80 -6.61 -10.79
N GLU A 187 14.81 -7.16 -10.13
CA GLU A 187 14.83 -8.55 -9.64
C GLU A 187 13.58 -8.84 -8.80
N GLY A 188 12.59 -9.53 -9.40
CA GLY A 188 11.33 -9.91 -8.72
C GLY A 188 10.28 -8.80 -8.55
N PHE A 189 10.50 -7.60 -9.13
CA PHE A 189 9.56 -6.49 -9.06
C PHE A 189 9.51 -5.70 -10.37
N THR A 190 8.56 -4.81 -10.52
CA THR A 190 8.40 -3.92 -11.66
C THR A 190 8.97 -2.53 -11.37
N GLU A 191 8.84 -1.61 -12.33
CA GLU A 191 9.28 -0.23 -12.11
C GLU A 191 8.62 0.39 -10.89
N CYS A 192 9.42 1.11 -10.11
CA CYS A 192 8.96 1.68 -8.85
C CYS A 192 9.72 2.96 -8.46
N TYR A 193 9.11 3.69 -7.56
CA TYR A 193 9.63 4.89 -6.95
C TYR A 193 9.76 4.68 -5.43
N TRP A 194 10.94 4.89 -4.91
CA TRP A 194 11.20 4.89 -3.47
C TRP A 194 11.33 6.33 -2.99
N SER A 195 10.50 6.69 -2.03
CA SER A 195 10.45 8.03 -1.44
C SER A 195 11.05 8.05 -0.05
N THR A 196 11.58 9.19 0.36
CA THR A 196 11.84 9.42 1.78
C THR A 196 10.58 9.95 2.48
N PRO A 197 10.39 9.74 3.79
CA PRO A 197 9.21 10.24 4.50
C PRO A 197 8.97 11.75 4.34
N PRO A 198 9.98 12.63 4.42
CA PRO A 198 9.75 14.07 4.22
C PRO A 198 9.22 14.42 2.82
N VAL A 199 9.69 13.71 1.79
CA VAL A 199 9.27 13.95 0.41
C VAL A 199 7.85 13.45 0.19
N ALA A 200 7.52 12.23 0.63
CA ALA A 200 6.17 11.69 0.54
C ALA A 200 5.15 12.60 1.23
N LEU A 201 5.45 13.06 2.45
CA LEU A 201 4.61 14.01 3.19
C LEU A 201 4.44 15.35 2.42
N SER A 202 5.51 15.84 1.77
CA SER A 202 5.46 17.05 0.96
C SER A 202 4.61 16.89 -0.30
N GLU A 203 4.69 15.75 -1.01
CA GLU A 203 3.85 15.46 -2.19
C GLU A 203 2.36 15.47 -1.82
N VAL A 204 2.00 14.81 -0.74
CA VAL A 204 0.62 14.74 -0.25
C VAL A 204 0.07 16.13 0.15
N LYS A 205 0.86 16.94 0.86
CA LYS A 205 0.49 18.31 1.20
C LYS A 205 0.28 19.19 -0.04
N ARG A 206 1.16 19.07 -1.04
CA ARG A 206 1.04 19.81 -2.31
C ARG A 206 -0.21 19.44 -3.11
N ALA A 207 -0.73 18.23 -2.92
CA ALA A 207 -1.99 17.79 -3.52
C ALA A 207 -3.25 18.35 -2.81
N GLY A 208 -3.09 19.13 -1.74
CA GLY A 208 -4.19 19.78 -1.03
C GLY A 208 -4.71 19.02 0.19
N PHE A 209 -4.08 17.93 0.59
CA PHE A 209 -4.47 17.17 1.75
C PHE A 209 -3.94 17.72 3.07
N GLU A 210 -4.76 17.64 4.12
CA GLU A 210 -4.30 17.72 5.51
C GLU A 210 -3.70 16.37 5.91
N ILE A 211 -2.50 16.36 6.50
CA ILE A 211 -1.92 15.13 7.07
C ILE A 211 -2.45 14.96 8.49
N VAL A 212 -3.14 13.85 8.72
CA VAL A 212 -3.71 13.47 10.02
C VAL A 212 -2.70 12.66 10.83
N SER A 213 -2.02 11.69 10.17
CA SER A 213 -1.01 10.83 10.80
C SER A 213 -0.06 10.26 9.76
N SER A 214 1.04 9.67 10.20
CA SER A 214 1.90 8.81 9.39
C SER A 214 2.33 7.59 10.20
N ALA A 215 2.45 6.45 9.51
CA ALA A 215 2.75 5.16 10.12
C ALA A 215 3.68 4.34 9.23
N GLY A 216 4.42 3.43 9.83
CA GLY A 216 5.10 2.36 9.12
C GLY A 216 4.28 1.08 9.20
N ALA A 217 3.83 0.54 8.08
CA ALA A 217 2.87 -0.56 8.07
C ALA A 217 3.37 -1.81 8.82
N GLU A 218 4.67 -2.09 8.78
CA GLU A 218 5.29 -3.24 9.45
C GLU A 218 5.59 -2.99 10.95
N GLY A 219 5.41 -1.76 11.43
CA GLY A 219 5.66 -1.40 12.83
C GLY A 219 7.09 -1.79 13.28
N PHE A 220 7.21 -2.38 14.46
CA PHE A 220 8.50 -2.75 15.05
C PHE A 220 9.27 -3.83 14.29
N VAL A 221 8.62 -4.64 13.43
CA VAL A 221 9.26 -5.72 12.65
C VAL A 221 9.84 -5.25 11.31
N GLY A 222 9.72 -3.97 10.96
CA GLY A 222 10.32 -3.42 9.75
C GLY A 222 11.80 -3.77 9.63
N GLY A 223 12.21 -4.33 8.48
CA GLY A 223 13.58 -4.80 8.22
C GLY A 223 13.97 -6.12 8.90
N MET A 224 13.02 -6.84 9.49
CA MET A 224 13.28 -8.11 10.20
C MET A 224 12.70 -9.34 9.46
N ARG A 225 12.44 -9.24 8.15
CA ARG A 225 11.80 -10.30 7.34
C ARG A 225 12.34 -11.71 7.63
N PRO A 226 13.64 -12.03 7.49
CA PRO A 226 14.13 -13.40 7.66
C PRO A 226 13.93 -13.93 9.09
N MET A 227 14.00 -13.03 10.07
CA MET A 227 13.77 -13.40 11.47
C MET A 227 12.30 -13.71 11.73
N VAL A 228 11.38 -12.87 11.21
CA VAL A 228 9.94 -13.07 11.33
C VAL A 228 9.51 -14.37 10.66
N GLU A 229 9.96 -14.62 9.41
CA GLU A 229 9.65 -15.83 8.68
C GLU A 229 10.11 -17.08 9.44
N ARG A 230 11.33 -17.09 9.95
CA ARG A 230 11.87 -18.20 10.75
C ARG A 230 11.07 -18.41 12.05
N ILE A 231 10.83 -17.35 12.80
CA ILE A 231 10.10 -17.43 14.09
C ILE A 231 8.67 -17.95 13.86
N VAL A 232 7.99 -17.51 12.81
CA VAL A 232 6.61 -17.97 12.53
C VAL A 232 6.57 -19.43 12.08
N VAL A 233 7.63 -19.94 11.42
CA VAL A 233 7.75 -21.37 11.08
C VAL A 233 8.03 -22.21 12.34
N ASP A 234 9.00 -21.78 13.16
CA ASP A 234 9.42 -22.52 14.35
C ASP A 234 8.41 -22.40 15.51
N HIS A 235 7.70 -21.28 15.59
CA HIS A 235 6.79 -20.88 16.67
C HIS A 235 5.53 -20.19 16.12
N PRO A 236 4.65 -20.90 15.40
CA PRO A 236 3.46 -20.28 14.77
C PRO A 236 2.50 -19.63 15.78
N GLU A 237 2.53 -20.05 17.03
CA GLU A 237 1.72 -19.50 18.12
C GLU A 237 2.06 -18.03 18.45
N VAL A 238 3.23 -17.53 18.04
CA VAL A 238 3.62 -16.13 18.32
C VAL A 238 2.97 -15.13 17.35
N LEU A 239 2.49 -15.58 16.19
CA LEU A 239 1.96 -14.71 15.12
C LEU A 239 0.87 -13.74 15.61
N PRO A 240 -0.15 -14.15 16.39
CA PRO A 240 -1.15 -13.22 16.92
C PRO A 240 -0.56 -12.11 17.82
N SER A 241 0.52 -12.41 18.55
CA SER A 241 1.22 -11.42 19.37
C SER A 241 2.00 -10.44 18.51
N LEU A 242 2.64 -10.91 17.43
CA LEU A 242 3.33 -10.05 16.47
C LEU A 242 2.34 -9.12 15.77
N GLU A 243 1.20 -9.64 15.32
CA GLU A 243 0.12 -8.85 14.69
C GLU A 243 -0.34 -7.70 15.59
N ARG A 244 -0.63 -8.02 16.86
CA ARG A 244 -1.03 -7.00 17.83
C ARG A 244 0.07 -5.95 18.05
N MET A 245 1.31 -6.37 18.23
CA MET A 245 2.43 -5.46 18.46
C MET A 245 2.74 -4.59 17.25
N VAL A 246 2.61 -5.11 16.03
CA VAL A 246 2.70 -4.30 14.80
C VAL A 246 1.62 -3.23 14.78
N ALA A 247 0.37 -3.59 15.04
CA ALA A 247 -0.75 -2.65 15.08
C ALA A 247 -0.57 -1.54 16.14
N GLU A 248 0.03 -1.87 17.29
CA GLU A 248 0.28 -0.90 18.37
C GLU A 248 1.52 -0.01 18.11
N THR A 249 2.47 -0.46 17.29
CA THR A 249 3.75 0.23 17.08
C THR A 249 3.86 0.98 15.76
N CYS A 250 2.93 0.76 14.82
CA CYS A 250 3.02 1.32 13.46
C CYS A 250 3.08 2.86 13.42
N GLU A 251 2.48 3.57 14.36
CA GLU A 251 2.50 5.04 14.44
C GLU A 251 3.59 5.58 15.40
N LEU A 252 4.31 4.71 16.12
CA LEU A 252 5.33 5.17 17.06
C LEU A 252 6.52 5.79 16.32
N PRO A 253 7.02 6.96 16.76
CA PRO A 253 8.11 7.68 16.10
C PRO A 253 9.38 6.84 15.87
N GLN A 254 9.64 5.86 16.75
CA GLN A 254 10.80 4.98 16.68
C GLN A 254 10.77 4.03 15.46
N TYR A 255 9.59 3.73 14.93
CA TYR A 255 9.40 2.71 13.90
C TYR A 255 8.85 3.27 12.58
N LYS A 256 7.94 4.26 12.64
CA LYS A 256 7.16 4.70 11.48
C LYS A 256 7.98 5.11 10.25
N ASP A 257 9.17 5.67 10.44
CA ASP A 257 10.03 6.14 9.35
C ASP A 257 11.08 5.10 8.94
N SER A 258 11.06 3.90 9.54
CA SER A 258 12.06 2.85 9.32
C SER A 258 11.50 1.53 8.78
N THR A 259 10.26 1.52 8.33
CA THR A 259 9.57 0.39 7.69
C THR A 259 9.59 0.51 6.18
N GLU A 260 9.34 -0.58 5.47
CA GLU A 260 9.34 -0.63 4.00
C GLU A 260 8.16 0.17 3.41
N HIS A 261 6.98 0.09 4.04
CA HIS A 261 5.79 0.81 3.60
C HIS A 261 5.47 1.96 4.56
N LEU A 262 5.61 3.18 4.04
CA LEU A 262 5.15 4.39 4.72
C LEU A 262 3.68 4.64 4.37
N CYS A 263 2.79 4.48 5.35
CA CYS A 263 1.40 4.86 5.24
C CYS A 263 1.18 6.29 5.74
N ILE A 264 0.44 7.10 4.98
CA ILE A 264 0.07 8.47 5.37
C ILE A 264 -1.45 8.55 5.41
N VAL A 265 -1.99 8.90 6.57
CA VAL A 265 -3.41 9.16 6.77
C VAL A 265 -3.67 10.62 6.47
N VAL A 266 -4.60 10.88 5.56
CA VAL A 266 -4.88 12.22 5.03
C VAL A 266 -6.35 12.55 5.08
N ARG A 267 -6.67 13.83 5.17
CA ARG A 267 -8.04 14.37 5.09
C ARG A 267 -8.14 15.34 3.92
N ARG A 268 -9.27 15.24 3.16
CA ARG A 268 -9.68 16.23 2.18
C ARG A 268 -10.20 17.50 2.83
#